data_2e55441a5693fef23dd8d543a5253015
#
_entry.id   2e55441a5693fef23dd8d543a5253015
#
_cell.length_a   1.000
_cell.length_b   1.000
_cell.length_c   1.000
_cell.angle_alpha   90.00
_cell.angle_beta   90.00
_cell.angle_gamma   90.00
#
_symmetry.space_group_name_H-M   'P 1'
#
loop_
_entity.id
_entity.type
_entity.pdbx_description
1 polymer ?
#
loop_
_entity_poly.entity_id
_entity_poly.type
_entity_poly.pdbx_seq_one_letter_code
_entity_poly.pdbx_strand_id
1 'polypeptide(L)'
;MRKSLVTLLAAFTLPTAVNASVPYLYINAGTMGKNESVNECVEIATREMKISGFTKIRNSYLSENNKKQATIIADHSWRPATITYRCAEDMKVYGWGISAMDNDDAYNSYVDMSNAFGK
;
A
#
# COMPACT_ATOMS: atom_id res chain seq x y z
N MET A 1 -47.46 7.15 11.55
CA MET A 1 -46.91 7.83 10.39
C MET A 1 -45.84 8.83 10.76
N ARG A 2 -46.15 9.78 11.59
CA ARG A 2 -45.13 10.79 11.99
C ARG A 2 -43.95 10.16 12.71
N LYS A 3 -44.22 9.16 13.53
CA LYS A 3 -43.16 8.47 14.25
C LYS A 3 -42.20 7.74 13.30
N SER A 4 -42.75 7.17 12.26
CA SER A 4 -41.91 6.50 11.26
C SER A 4 -40.99 7.47 10.52
N LEU A 5 -41.53 8.65 10.26
CA LEU A 5 -40.75 9.67 9.56
C LEU A 5 -39.57 10.16 10.40
N VAL A 6 -39.81 10.39 11.67
CA VAL A 6 -38.77 10.83 12.60
C VAL A 6 -37.72 9.76 12.76
N THR A 7 -38.13 8.52 12.87
CA THR A 7 -37.19 7.39 12.96
C THR A 7 -36.34 7.28 11.73
N LEU A 8 -36.93 7.49 10.58
CA LEU A 8 -36.21 7.45 9.32
C LEU A 8 -35.13 8.54 9.24
N LEU A 9 -35.47 9.73 9.68
CA LEU A 9 -34.52 10.82 9.72
C LEU A 9 -33.34 10.53 10.65
N ALA A 10 -33.62 9.99 11.82
CA ALA A 10 -32.59 9.62 12.76
C ALA A 10 -31.65 8.55 12.19
N ALA A 11 -32.23 7.55 11.56
CA ALA A 11 -31.44 6.49 10.93
C ALA A 11 -30.59 7.00 9.78
N PHE A 12 -31.09 7.96 9.05
CA PHE A 12 -30.37 8.56 7.95
C PHE A 12 -29.20 9.42 8.43
N THR A 13 -29.40 10.14 9.51
CA THR A 13 -28.37 11.03 10.05
C THR A 13 -27.21 10.24 10.64
N LEU A 14 -27.47 9.13 11.30
CA LEU A 14 -26.46 8.32 11.93
C LEU A 14 -25.39 7.83 10.94
N PRO A 15 -25.75 7.22 9.80
CA PRO A 15 -24.74 6.79 8.84
C PRO A 15 -23.88 7.93 8.28
N THR A 16 -24.46 9.09 8.10
CA THR A 16 -23.72 10.23 7.53
C THR A 16 -22.77 10.85 8.53
N ALA A 17 -23.09 10.75 9.79
CA ALA A 17 -22.21 11.22 10.84
C ALA A 17 -21.06 10.26 11.05
N VAL A 18 -21.15 9.14 10.46
CA VAL A 18 -20.15 8.17 10.63
C VAL A 18 -18.90 8.65 9.97
N ASN A 19 -18.10 9.01 10.70
CA ASN A 19 -16.72 9.24 10.57
C ASN A 19 -16.04 8.17 9.72
N ALA A 20 -16.35 8.16 8.44
CA ALA A 20 -15.58 7.38 7.51
C ALA A 20 -14.18 7.96 7.53
N SER A 21 -13.32 7.39 8.35
CA SER A 21 -11.94 7.78 8.39
C SER A 21 -11.30 7.48 7.04
N VAL A 22 -10.63 8.45 6.50
CA VAL A 22 -9.88 8.28 5.27
C VAL A 22 -8.49 7.78 5.67
N PRO A 23 -7.96 6.74 5.04
CA PRO A 23 -6.62 6.29 5.37
C PRO A 23 -5.59 7.33 4.98
N TYR A 24 -4.52 7.38 5.75
CA TYR A 24 -3.34 8.16 5.41
C TYR A 24 -2.51 7.38 4.40
N LEU A 25 -1.96 8.08 3.42
CA LEU A 25 -1.21 7.47 2.35
C LEU A 25 0.11 8.24 2.14
N TYR A 26 1.22 7.51 2.20
CA TYR A 26 2.53 8.03 1.86
C TYR A 26 3.07 7.27 0.66
N ILE A 27 3.59 7.99 -0.32
CA ILE A 27 4.00 7.43 -1.60
C ILE A 27 5.45 7.79 -1.88
N ASN A 28 6.16 6.85 -2.51
CA ASN A 28 7.49 7.06 -3.04
C ASN A 28 7.60 6.41 -4.41
N ALA A 29 8.50 6.90 -5.23
CA ALA A 29 8.72 6.36 -6.56
C ALA A 29 10.14 6.62 -7.00
N GLY A 30 10.61 5.83 -7.97
CA GLY A 30 11.95 5.97 -8.50
C GLY A 30 12.10 5.26 -9.84
N THR A 31 13.30 5.24 -10.33
CA THR A 31 13.63 4.58 -11.59
C THR A 31 14.38 3.29 -11.33
N MET A 32 14.04 2.27 -12.10
CA MET A 32 14.76 0.99 -12.11
C MET A 32 16.08 1.16 -12.86
N GLY A 33 17.04 0.32 -12.52
CA GLY A 33 18.30 0.25 -13.24
C GLY A 33 18.06 -0.10 -14.71
N LYS A 34 18.97 0.32 -15.57
CA LYS A 34 18.85 0.13 -17.03
C LYS A 34 18.64 -1.33 -17.41
N ASN A 35 19.33 -2.24 -16.74
CA ASN A 35 19.27 -3.67 -17.01
C ASN A 35 18.47 -4.43 -15.95
N GLU A 36 17.79 -3.72 -15.06
CA GLU A 36 17.00 -4.34 -14.00
C GLU A 36 15.74 -4.96 -14.57
N SER A 37 15.53 -6.24 -14.27
CA SER A 37 14.31 -6.93 -14.65
C SER A 37 13.21 -6.75 -13.61
N VAL A 38 11.98 -7.08 -13.98
CA VAL A 38 10.87 -7.08 -13.02
C VAL A 38 11.15 -8.03 -11.86
N ASN A 39 11.76 -9.19 -12.13
CA ASN A 39 12.09 -10.15 -11.07
C ASN A 39 13.13 -9.59 -10.09
N GLU A 40 14.13 -8.92 -10.58
CA GLU A 40 15.12 -8.25 -9.73
C GLU A 40 14.47 -7.16 -8.88
N CYS A 41 13.58 -6.38 -9.47
CA CYS A 41 12.82 -5.35 -8.74
C CYS A 41 11.98 -5.99 -7.63
N VAL A 42 11.31 -7.09 -7.91
CA VAL A 42 10.51 -7.83 -6.92
C VAL A 42 11.40 -8.35 -5.78
N GLU A 43 12.59 -8.87 -6.09
CA GLU A 43 13.53 -9.34 -5.08
C GLU A 43 14.01 -8.20 -4.18
N ILE A 44 14.37 -7.07 -4.78
CA ILE A 44 14.79 -5.88 -4.04
C ILE A 44 13.65 -5.38 -3.15
N ALA A 45 12.46 -5.23 -3.71
CA ALA A 45 11.29 -4.79 -2.98
C ALA A 45 10.98 -5.71 -1.79
N THR A 46 11.00 -7.01 -2.02
CA THR A 46 10.74 -8.01 -0.99
C THR A 46 11.76 -7.90 0.15
N ARG A 47 13.02 -7.75 -0.19
CA ARG A 47 14.09 -7.58 0.81
C ARG A 47 13.87 -6.30 1.63
N GLU A 48 13.59 -5.20 0.98
CA GLU A 48 13.34 -3.93 1.65
C GLU A 48 12.11 -3.98 2.55
N MET A 49 11.05 -4.63 2.08
CA MET A 49 9.84 -4.84 2.88
C MET A 49 10.15 -5.65 4.14
N LYS A 50 10.89 -6.72 4.02
CA LYS A 50 11.25 -7.57 5.18
C LYS A 50 12.09 -6.80 6.20
N ILE A 51 13.07 -6.04 5.74
CA ILE A 51 13.90 -5.21 6.60
C ILE A 51 13.04 -4.20 7.35
N SER A 52 12.02 -3.67 6.68
CA SER A 52 11.11 -2.65 7.24
C SER A 52 10.03 -3.21 8.16
N GLY A 53 9.94 -4.54 8.31
CA GLY A 53 8.96 -5.16 9.17
C GLY A 53 7.68 -5.61 8.50
N PHE A 54 7.62 -5.59 7.18
CA PHE A 54 6.47 -6.10 6.47
C PHE A 54 6.58 -7.61 6.28
N THR A 55 5.48 -8.31 6.53
CA THR A 55 5.35 -9.75 6.40
C THR A 55 4.14 -10.08 5.54
N LYS A 56 3.86 -11.37 5.36
CA LYS A 56 2.73 -11.82 4.53
C LYS A 56 2.79 -11.19 3.14
N ILE A 57 3.95 -11.29 2.54
CA ILE A 57 4.21 -10.68 1.23
C ILE A 57 3.55 -11.51 0.15
N ARG A 58 2.73 -10.85 -0.66
CA ARG A 58 2.01 -11.45 -1.79
C ARG A 58 2.41 -10.71 -3.05
N ASN A 59 2.76 -11.43 -4.09
CA ASN A 59 3.10 -10.82 -5.37
C ASN A 59 2.24 -11.37 -6.50
N SER A 60 2.03 -10.56 -7.51
CA SER A 60 1.33 -10.96 -8.72
C SER A 60 1.91 -10.22 -9.93
N TYR A 61 1.91 -10.89 -11.06
CA TYR A 61 2.32 -10.30 -12.33
C TYR A 61 1.08 -9.91 -13.12
N LEU A 62 1.18 -8.82 -13.88
CA LEU A 62 0.01 -8.19 -14.48
C LEU A 62 -0.67 -9.07 -15.53
N SER A 63 0.10 -9.85 -16.28
CA SER A 63 -0.46 -10.82 -17.21
C SER A 63 0.57 -11.90 -17.56
N GLU A 64 0.08 -13.03 -18.03
CA GLU A 64 0.95 -14.14 -18.46
C GLU A 64 1.81 -13.76 -19.66
N ASN A 65 1.28 -12.91 -20.55
CA ASN A 65 1.98 -12.50 -21.76
C ASN A 65 2.90 -11.31 -21.55
N ASN A 66 2.68 -10.55 -20.46
CA ASN A 66 3.51 -9.41 -20.15
C ASN A 66 4.00 -9.53 -18.71
N LYS A 67 5.08 -10.29 -18.52
CA LYS A 67 5.68 -10.48 -17.21
C LYS A 67 6.66 -9.35 -16.84
N LYS A 68 6.40 -8.15 -17.35
CA LYS A 68 7.25 -6.98 -17.11
C LYS A 68 6.70 -6.04 -16.04
N GLN A 69 5.55 -6.37 -15.47
CA GLN A 69 4.97 -5.60 -14.38
C GLN A 69 4.53 -6.52 -13.27
N ALA A 70 4.85 -6.13 -12.05
CA ALA A 70 4.47 -6.89 -10.86
C ALA A 70 3.96 -5.96 -9.78
N THR A 71 3.00 -6.45 -9.00
CA THR A 71 2.48 -5.77 -7.81
C THR A 71 2.78 -6.66 -6.62
N ILE A 72 3.29 -6.05 -5.56
CA ILE A 72 3.61 -6.73 -4.31
C ILE A 72 2.85 -6.03 -3.20
N ILE A 73 2.13 -6.78 -2.39
CA ILE A 73 1.36 -6.24 -1.28
C ILE A 73 1.82 -6.96 -0.02
N ALA A 74 1.99 -6.23 1.06
CA ALA A 74 2.38 -6.80 2.33
C ALA A 74 1.79 -6.02 3.49
N ASP A 75 1.55 -6.71 4.59
CA ASP A 75 1.07 -6.10 5.82
C ASP A 75 2.23 -5.98 6.81
N HIS A 76 2.27 -4.91 7.58
CA HIS A 76 3.28 -4.73 8.61
C HIS A 76 3.03 -5.70 9.77
N SER A 77 4.11 -6.18 10.39
CA SER A 77 4.02 -7.21 11.42
C SER A 77 3.34 -6.75 12.71
N TRP A 78 3.53 -5.49 13.08
CA TRP A 78 2.98 -4.97 14.35
C TRP A 78 2.23 -3.67 14.21
N ARG A 79 2.31 -2.99 13.07
CA ARG A 79 1.51 -1.80 12.80
C ARG A 79 0.35 -2.15 11.87
N PRO A 80 -0.85 -1.60 12.08
CA PRO A 80 -1.94 -1.78 11.10
C PRO A 80 -1.70 -0.93 9.85
N ALA A 81 -0.72 -1.32 9.06
CA ALA A 81 -0.30 -0.63 7.85
C ALA A 81 -0.05 -1.64 6.74
N THR A 82 -0.38 -1.24 5.52
CA THR A 82 -0.20 -2.07 4.32
C THR A 82 0.63 -1.31 3.30
N ILE A 83 1.57 -2.01 2.67
CA ILE A 83 2.35 -1.47 1.57
C ILE A 83 1.91 -2.12 0.26
N THR A 84 1.82 -1.32 -0.78
CA THR A 84 1.68 -1.78 -2.15
C THR A 84 2.89 -1.28 -2.93
N TYR A 85 3.61 -2.20 -3.54
CA TYR A 85 4.82 -1.90 -4.31
C TYR A 85 4.60 -2.36 -5.74
N ARG A 86 4.94 -1.54 -6.70
CA ARG A 86 4.79 -1.89 -8.10
C ARG A 86 6.09 -1.71 -8.85
N CYS A 87 6.42 -2.72 -9.64
CA CYS A 87 7.56 -2.72 -10.54
C CYS A 87 7.07 -2.72 -11.97
N ALA A 88 7.59 -1.84 -12.83
CA ALA A 88 7.23 -1.77 -14.23
C ALA A 88 8.51 -1.74 -15.07
N GLU A 89 8.95 -2.91 -15.50
CA GLU A 89 10.19 -3.06 -16.27
C GLU A 89 10.11 -2.36 -17.62
N ASP A 90 8.94 -2.42 -18.26
CA ASP A 90 8.71 -1.79 -19.56
C ASP A 90 8.88 -0.27 -19.52
N MET A 91 8.57 0.36 -18.39
CA MET A 91 8.74 1.80 -18.18
C MET A 91 9.98 2.14 -17.36
N LYS A 92 10.68 1.14 -16.85
CA LYS A 92 11.84 1.32 -15.96
C LYS A 92 11.56 2.19 -14.76
N VAL A 93 10.40 2.01 -14.16
CA VAL A 93 9.99 2.73 -12.96
C VAL A 93 9.45 1.77 -11.91
N TYR A 94 9.57 2.18 -10.66
CA TYR A 94 8.91 1.54 -9.54
C TYR A 94 8.24 2.59 -8.68
N GLY A 95 7.25 2.16 -7.92
CA GLY A 95 6.61 3.04 -6.95
C GLY A 95 6.00 2.20 -5.84
N TRP A 96 5.87 2.80 -4.67
CA TRP A 96 5.23 2.13 -3.55
C TRP A 96 4.48 3.14 -2.70
N GLY A 97 3.44 2.64 -2.05
CA GLY A 97 2.64 3.45 -1.17
C GLY A 97 2.31 2.68 0.09
N ILE A 98 2.27 3.37 1.21
CA ILE A 98 1.89 2.80 2.49
C ILE A 98 0.64 3.49 2.97
N SER A 99 -0.35 2.69 3.34
CA SER A 99 -1.62 3.19 3.86
C SER A 99 -1.88 2.63 5.26
N ALA A 100 -2.47 3.45 6.11
CA ALA A 100 -2.93 3.07 7.44
C ALA A 100 -4.02 4.02 7.88
N MET A 101 -4.87 3.57 8.81
CA MET A 101 -5.95 4.42 9.33
C MET A 101 -5.44 5.45 10.34
N ASP A 102 -4.24 5.25 10.87
CA ASP A 102 -3.58 6.17 11.79
C ASP A 102 -2.36 6.78 11.12
N ASN A 103 -2.19 8.08 11.26
CA ASN A 103 -1.09 8.79 10.60
C ASN A 103 0.28 8.33 11.09
N ASP A 104 0.41 8.08 12.40
CA ASP A 104 1.70 7.64 12.94
C ASP A 104 2.08 6.26 12.42
N ASP A 105 1.12 5.37 12.27
CA ASP A 105 1.35 4.05 11.70
C ASP A 105 1.79 4.16 10.24
N ALA A 106 1.13 5.00 9.47
CA ALA A 106 1.48 5.21 8.07
C ALA A 106 2.86 5.86 7.93
N TYR A 107 3.09 6.93 8.68
CA TYR A 107 4.33 7.69 8.59
C TYR A 107 5.53 6.89 9.06
N ASN A 108 5.42 6.24 10.21
CA ASN A 108 6.54 5.45 10.74
C ASN A 108 6.88 4.26 9.84
N SER A 109 5.86 3.65 9.24
CA SER A 109 6.08 2.57 8.27
C SER A 109 6.75 3.10 7.00
N TYR A 110 6.38 4.28 6.57
CA TYR A 110 7.00 4.95 5.44
C TYR A 110 8.47 5.26 5.72
N VAL A 111 8.77 5.77 6.91
CA VAL A 111 10.15 6.07 7.31
C VAL A 111 10.99 4.79 7.36
N ASP A 112 10.46 3.72 7.93
CA ASP A 112 11.16 2.44 8.00
C ASP A 112 11.48 1.91 6.59
N MET A 113 10.53 2.00 5.69
CA MET A 113 10.73 1.56 4.31
C MET A 113 11.74 2.44 3.58
N SER A 114 11.68 3.74 3.78
CA SER A 114 12.63 4.69 3.19
C SER A 114 14.06 4.43 3.69
N ASN A 115 14.21 4.09 4.96
CA ASN A 115 15.51 3.78 5.54
C ASN A 115 16.05 2.43 5.10
N ALA A 116 15.20 1.51 4.70
CA ALA A 116 15.61 0.20 4.18
C ALA A 116 16.14 0.28 2.75
N PHE A 117 15.85 1.37 2.07
CA PHE A 117 16.21 1.55 0.67
C PHE A 117 17.72 1.53 0.50
N GLY A 118 18.21 0.66 -0.37
CA GLY A 118 19.64 0.57 -0.68
C GLY A 118 20.46 -0.25 0.32
N LYS A 119 19.82 -0.95 1.27
CA LYS A 119 20.52 -1.80 2.24
C LYS A 119 20.60 -3.27 1.89
#